data_7f0742ec3b927215a20f2b91ee5c148d
#
_entry.id   7f0742ec3b927215a20f2b91ee5c148d
#
_cell.length_a   1.000
_cell.length_b   1.000
_cell.length_c   1.000
_cell.angle_alpha   90.00
_cell.angle_beta   90.00
_cell.angle_gamma   90.00
#
_symmetry.space_group_name_H-M   'P 1'
#
loop_
_entity.id
_entity.type
_entity.pdbx_description
1 polymer ?
#
loop_
_entity_poly.entity_id
_entity_poly.type
_entity_poly.pdbx_seq_one_letter_code
_entity_poly.pdbx_strand_id
1 'polypeptide(L)'
;ISNLYAYENYLNKNYKKKFKNYSQLWNWSVKYPSDFWKSITEFYQVPLIKNKNSKLIQKNTKFWKNNFFYNFQTNYIQLIEKNNSNDLAIHFIGENYHEEKITYKELNLRVNALSSYYRSLKIKKGDVVVGYLPNIADTIISFLASAKIGAVWSSCSSDFGAKAVIDRFSQLKPKLMIVADHYFYNGKKFEYSKNLRQIRSKIGNPKTLKTSYPCKNNRSELHRIYRNKKYHLEEKTKLVDFNDPLYVLFSSGTTGLPKCITHGH
;
A
#
# COMPACT_ATOMS: atom_id res chain seq x y z
N ILE A 1 24.53 -11.05 -7.86
CA ILE A 1 23.80 -11.44 -9.10
C ILE A 1 22.61 -10.51 -9.20
N SER A 2 22.43 -9.85 -10.37
CA SER A 2 21.27 -8.97 -10.58
C SER A 2 19.99 -9.80 -10.71
N ASN A 3 18.84 -9.19 -10.32
CA ASN A 3 17.53 -9.84 -10.50
C ASN A 3 17.24 -10.15 -11.97
N LEU A 4 17.72 -9.33 -12.90
CA LEU A 4 17.57 -9.57 -14.33
C LEU A 4 18.27 -10.86 -14.76
N TYR A 5 19.51 -11.06 -14.34
CA TYR A 5 20.27 -12.29 -14.64
C TYR A 5 19.59 -13.53 -14.02
N ALA A 6 19.11 -13.43 -12.78
CA ALA A 6 18.38 -14.52 -12.15
C ALA A 6 17.08 -14.84 -12.91
N TYR A 7 16.37 -13.84 -13.40
CA TYR A 7 15.17 -14.01 -14.19
C TYR A 7 15.45 -14.63 -15.59
N GLU A 8 16.53 -14.21 -16.27
CA GLU A 8 16.94 -14.82 -17.54
C GLU A 8 17.27 -16.32 -17.37
N ASN A 9 17.97 -16.69 -16.30
CA ASN A 9 18.22 -18.09 -15.96
C ASN A 9 16.93 -18.86 -15.68
N TYR A 10 15.98 -18.24 -14.96
CA TYR A 10 14.66 -18.80 -14.74
C TYR A 10 13.92 -19.07 -16.06
N LEU A 11 13.92 -18.09 -16.99
CA LEU A 11 13.30 -18.23 -18.31
C LEU A 11 13.95 -19.33 -19.15
N ASN A 12 15.27 -19.44 -19.11
CA ASN A 12 15.99 -20.50 -19.80
C ASN A 12 15.58 -21.88 -19.26
N LYS A 13 15.54 -22.04 -17.93
CA LYS A 13 15.21 -23.32 -17.28
C LYS A 13 13.75 -23.72 -17.50
N ASN A 14 12.81 -22.82 -17.29
CA ASN A 14 11.38 -23.15 -17.19
C ASN A 14 10.60 -22.90 -18.49
N TYR A 15 11.05 -21.96 -19.33
CA TYR A 15 10.38 -21.57 -20.57
C TYR A 15 11.19 -21.91 -21.82
N LYS A 16 12.41 -22.49 -21.66
CA LYS A 16 13.34 -22.78 -22.75
C LYS A 16 13.67 -21.56 -23.61
N LYS A 17 13.70 -20.36 -22.98
CA LYS A 17 13.99 -19.08 -23.61
C LYS A 17 15.41 -18.64 -23.27
N LYS A 18 16.23 -18.43 -24.32
CA LYS A 18 17.57 -17.84 -24.20
C LYS A 18 17.60 -16.54 -24.98
N PHE A 19 18.08 -15.49 -24.34
CA PHE A 19 18.24 -14.18 -24.97
C PHE A 19 19.72 -13.82 -25.03
N LYS A 20 20.17 -13.29 -26.18
CA LYS A 20 21.57 -12.83 -26.37
C LYS A 20 21.82 -11.47 -25.71
N ASN A 21 20.77 -10.66 -25.55
CA ASN A 21 20.84 -9.33 -25.00
C ASN A 21 19.45 -8.87 -24.50
N TYR A 22 19.44 -7.75 -23.79
CA TYR A 22 18.22 -7.14 -23.26
C TYR A 22 17.17 -6.84 -24.34
N SER A 23 17.57 -6.38 -25.53
CA SER A 23 16.62 -6.07 -26.61
C SER A 23 15.82 -7.27 -27.07
N GLN A 24 16.41 -8.47 -27.07
CA GLN A 24 15.67 -9.69 -27.40
C GLN A 24 14.65 -10.07 -26.30
N LEU A 25 15.04 -9.94 -25.04
CA LEU A 25 14.11 -10.13 -23.90
C LEU A 25 12.96 -9.11 -23.97
N TRP A 26 13.26 -7.84 -24.19
CA TRP A 26 12.26 -6.79 -24.35
C TRP A 26 11.30 -7.08 -25.52
N ASN A 27 11.82 -7.41 -26.70
CA ASN A 27 11.00 -7.76 -27.86
C ASN A 27 10.08 -8.95 -27.57
N TRP A 28 10.57 -9.95 -26.87
CA TRP A 28 9.75 -11.09 -26.45
C TRP A 28 8.66 -10.67 -25.49
N SER A 29 8.93 -9.82 -24.49
CA SER A 29 7.96 -9.36 -23.52
C SER A 29 6.81 -8.56 -24.16
N VAL A 30 7.11 -7.76 -25.19
CA VAL A 30 6.10 -6.99 -25.94
C VAL A 30 5.29 -7.89 -26.89
N LYS A 31 5.96 -8.84 -27.58
CA LYS A 31 5.31 -9.75 -28.54
C LYS A 31 4.43 -10.78 -27.85
N TYR A 32 4.83 -11.26 -26.66
CA TYR A 32 4.16 -12.31 -25.90
C TYR A 32 3.83 -11.84 -24.46
N PRO A 33 3.03 -10.79 -24.27
CA PRO A 33 2.83 -10.19 -22.95
C PRO A 33 2.17 -11.13 -21.94
N SER A 34 1.32 -12.06 -22.39
CA SER A 34 0.73 -13.07 -21.49
C SER A 34 1.78 -14.00 -20.91
N ASP A 35 2.70 -14.50 -21.74
CA ASP A 35 3.77 -15.39 -21.28
C ASP A 35 4.77 -14.64 -20.40
N PHE A 36 5.07 -13.40 -20.76
CA PHE A 36 5.93 -12.53 -19.97
C PHE A 36 5.37 -12.30 -18.56
N TRP A 37 4.14 -11.83 -18.43
CA TRP A 37 3.54 -11.57 -17.13
C TRP A 37 3.31 -12.84 -16.31
N LYS A 38 2.96 -13.95 -16.97
CA LYS A 38 2.91 -15.25 -16.30
C LYS A 38 4.26 -15.62 -15.71
N SER A 39 5.34 -15.51 -16.48
CA SER A 39 6.68 -15.88 -16.02
C SER A 39 7.18 -14.96 -14.89
N ILE A 40 6.83 -13.67 -14.91
CA ILE A 40 7.13 -12.72 -13.81
C ILE A 40 6.43 -13.16 -12.52
N THR A 41 5.14 -13.44 -12.59
CA THR A 41 4.38 -13.84 -11.39
C THR A 41 4.84 -15.17 -10.81
N GLU A 42 5.26 -16.10 -11.66
CA GLU A 42 5.83 -17.38 -11.23
C GLU A 42 7.23 -17.19 -10.63
N PHE A 43 8.09 -16.38 -11.27
CA PHE A 43 9.44 -16.08 -10.78
C PHE A 43 9.44 -15.47 -9.38
N TYR A 44 8.57 -14.49 -9.15
CA TYR A 44 8.40 -13.86 -7.84
C TYR A 44 7.42 -14.59 -6.91
N GLN A 45 6.87 -15.73 -7.35
CA GLN A 45 5.90 -16.53 -6.59
C GLN A 45 4.74 -15.66 -6.06
N VAL A 46 4.22 -14.79 -6.92
CA VAL A 46 3.06 -13.94 -6.58
C VAL A 46 1.85 -14.84 -6.31
N PRO A 47 1.19 -14.73 -5.15
CA PRO A 47 0.04 -15.55 -4.82
C PRO A 47 -1.18 -15.12 -5.62
N LEU A 48 -1.39 -15.77 -6.77
CA LEU A 48 -2.51 -15.57 -7.66
C LEU A 48 -3.43 -16.79 -7.64
N ILE A 49 -4.69 -16.58 -7.28
CA ILE A 49 -5.71 -17.63 -7.29
C ILE A 49 -6.57 -17.46 -8.54
N LYS A 50 -6.61 -18.50 -9.37
CA LYS A 50 -7.46 -18.51 -10.56
C LYS A 50 -8.91 -18.80 -10.20
N ASN A 51 -9.82 -17.99 -10.73
CA ASN A 51 -11.24 -18.26 -10.74
C ASN A 51 -11.69 -18.82 -12.11
N LYS A 52 -12.95 -19.20 -12.21
CA LYS A 52 -13.54 -19.63 -13.49
C LYS A 52 -13.38 -18.50 -14.53
N ASN A 53 -12.96 -18.86 -15.75
CA ASN A 53 -12.73 -17.92 -16.86
C ASN A 53 -11.61 -16.91 -16.65
N SER A 54 -10.63 -17.18 -15.79
CA SER A 54 -9.44 -16.32 -15.61
C SER A 54 -8.63 -16.19 -16.88
N LYS A 55 -8.19 -14.97 -17.19
CA LYS A 55 -7.34 -14.65 -18.35
C LYS A 55 -6.16 -13.80 -17.87
N LEU A 56 -4.94 -14.13 -18.29
CA LEU A 56 -3.76 -13.30 -17.97
C LEU A 56 -3.89 -11.90 -18.52
N ILE A 57 -4.42 -11.78 -19.75
CA ILE A 57 -4.79 -10.50 -20.36
C ILE A 57 -6.13 -10.67 -21.05
N GLN A 58 -7.13 -9.91 -20.61
CA GLN A 58 -8.36 -9.75 -21.33
C GLN A 58 -8.20 -8.54 -22.27
N LYS A 59 -7.95 -8.83 -23.55
CA LYS A 59 -7.74 -7.79 -24.58
C LYS A 59 -9.02 -7.01 -24.86
N ASN A 60 -8.86 -5.72 -25.12
CA ASN A 60 -9.90 -4.82 -25.60
C ASN A 60 -9.42 -4.11 -26.87
N THR A 61 -10.34 -3.57 -27.67
CA THR A 61 -10.03 -2.76 -28.86
C THR A 61 -9.17 -1.53 -28.53
N LYS A 62 -9.40 -0.93 -27.35
CA LYS A 62 -8.59 0.16 -26.82
C LYS A 62 -7.60 -0.42 -25.82
N PHE A 63 -6.30 -0.31 -26.09
CA PHE A 63 -5.26 -0.97 -25.27
C PHE A 63 -5.31 -0.59 -23.77
N TRP A 64 -5.70 0.64 -23.44
CA TRP A 64 -5.84 1.11 -22.04
C TRP A 64 -7.06 0.52 -21.32
N LYS A 65 -7.92 -0.22 -22.02
CA LYS A 65 -9.03 -0.99 -21.46
C LYS A 65 -8.68 -2.48 -21.31
N ASN A 66 -7.44 -2.89 -21.61
CA ASN A 66 -7.01 -4.25 -21.34
C ASN A 66 -7.01 -4.50 -19.84
N ASN A 67 -7.60 -5.62 -19.42
CA ASN A 67 -7.54 -6.06 -18.04
C ASN A 67 -6.46 -7.12 -17.90
N PHE A 68 -5.43 -6.81 -17.10
CA PHE A 68 -4.41 -7.78 -16.73
C PHE A 68 -4.94 -8.63 -15.57
N PHE A 69 -4.60 -9.90 -15.56
CA PHE A 69 -5.00 -10.89 -14.56
C PHE A 69 -6.52 -10.88 -14.28
N TYR A 70 -7.31 -10.82 -15.35
CA TYR A 70 -8.77 -10.82 -15.26
C TYR A 70 -9.29 -12.07 -14.53
N ASN A 71 -10.18 -11.91 -13.55
CA ASN A 71 -10.69 -12.95 -12.67
C ASN A 71 -9.63 -13.72 -11.88
N PHE A 72 -8.48 -13.11 -11.61
CA PHE A 72 -7.55 -13.62 -10.60
C PHE A 72 -7.80 -12.91 -9.27
N GLN A 73 -7.67 -13.65 -8.19
CA GLN A 73 -7.68 -13.10 -6.83
C GLN A 73 -6.28 -13.11 -6.23
N THR A 74 -5.97 -12.09 -5.47
CA THR A 74 -4.72 -11.90 -4.75
C THR A 74 -4.93 -10.93 -3.59
N ASN A 75 -3.86 -10.61 -2.88
CA ASN A 75 -3.76 -9.40 -2.07
C ASN A 75 -2.29 -8.99 -1.99
N TYR A 76 -2.01 -7.74 -2.25
CA TYR A 76 -0.65 -7.18 -2.24
C TYR A 76 0.17 -7.56 -1.01
N ILE A 77 -0.44 -7.56 0.18
CA ILE A 77 0.24 -7.84 1.44
C ILE A 77 0.76 -9.30 1.53
N GLN A 78 0.19 -10.24 0.79
CA GLN A 78 0.61 -11.64 0.85
C GLN A 78 2.08 -11.84 0.48
N LEU A 79 2.65 -10.95 -0.34
CA LEU A 79 4.09 -10.95 -0.65
C LEU A 79 4.96 -10.61 0.56
N ILE A 80 4.43 -9.78 1.47
CA ILE A 80 5.11 -9.34 2.69
C ILE A 80 4.89 -10.36 3.81
N GLU A 81 3.66 -10.85 3.98
CA GLU A 81 3.28 -11.81 5.03
C GLU A 81 4.04 -13.15 4.94
N LYS A 82 4.46 -13.54 3.74
CA LYS A 82 5.31 -14.73 3.54
C LYS A 82 6.63 -14.66 4.30
N ASN A 83 7.15 -13.44 4.49
CA ASN A 83 8.36 -13.23 5.26
C ASN A 83 8.00 -12.90 6.71
N ASN A 84 8.29 -13.82 7.62
CA ASN A 84 8.09 -13.65 9.07
C ASN A 84 9.42 -13.78 9.82
N SER A 85 10.50 -13.29 9.21
CA SER A 85 11.86 -13.36 9.74
C SER A 85 12.16 -12.19 10.69
N ASN A 86 13.29 -12.28 11.35
CA ASN A 86 13.87 -11.18 12.12
C ASN A 86 14.70 -10.23 11.23
N ASP A 87 14.69 -10.40 9.91
CA ASP A 87 15.35 -9.49 8.99
C ASP A 87 14.68 -8.12 9.02
N LEU A 88 15.48 -7.11 8.72
CA LEU A 88 15.02 -5.72 8.70
C LEU A 88 14.01 -5.48 7.56
N ALA A 89 12.81 -5.05 7.91
CA ALA A 89 11.76 -4.68 6.96
C ALA A 89 11.68 -3.16 6.75
N ILE A 90 11.76 -2.39 7.82
CA ILE A 90 11.70 -0.92 7.78
C ILE A 90 12.84 -0.36 8.62
N HIS A 91 13.59 0.56 8.03
CA HIS A 91 14.58 1.37 8.72
C HIS A 91 14.20 2.84 8.55
N PHE A 92 13.66 3.43 9.61
CA PHE A 92 13.30 4.84 9.65
C PHE A 92 14.41 5.64 10.37
N ILE A 93 14.78 6.77 9.77
CA ILE A 93 15.69 7.75 10.36
C ILE A 93 15.01 9.12 10.26
N GLY A 94 14.70 9.71 11.41
CA GLY A 94 14.02 11.00 11.49
C GLY A 94 14.97 12.18 11.60
N GLU A 95 14.51 13.38 11.26
CA GLU A 95 15.26 14.63 11.44
C GLU A 95 15.56 14.95 12.92
N ASN A 96 14.82 14.36 13.85
CA ASN A 96 15.08 14.42 15.29
C ASN A 96 16.16 13.41 15.75
N TYR A 97 16.89 12.81 14.80
CA TYR A 97 17.89 11.76 15.03
C TYR A 97 17.34 10.49 15.72
N HIS A 98 16.01 10.34 15.75
CA HIS A 98 15.42 9.10 16.20
C HIS A 98 15.47 8.05 15.09
N GLU A 99 15.98 6.88 15.42
CA GLU A 99 16.05 5.71 14.55
C GLU A 99 15.04 4.66 15.01
N GLU A 100 14.26 4.11 14.08
CA GLU A 100 13.37 2.99 14.34
C GLU A 100 13.65 1.86 13.34
N LYS A 101 13.96 0.68 13.86
CA LYS A 101 14.16 -0.55 13.07
C LYS A 101 13.02 -1.51 13.35
N ILE A 102 12.34 -1.95 12.31
CA ILE A 102 11.22 -2.89 12.39
C ILE A 102 11.55 -4.11 11.54
N THR A 103 11.52 -5.29 12.17
CA THR A 103 11.68 -6.56 11.44
C THR A 103 10.40 -6.96 10.72
N TYR A 104 10.49 -7.91 9.77
CA TYR A 104 9.29 -8.45 9.12
C TYR A 104 8.31 -9.06 10.12
N LYS A 105 8.80 -9.74 11.14
CA LYS A 105 7.97 -10.29 12.22
C LYS A 105 7.20 -9.20 12.97
N GLU A 106 7.88 -8.12 13.35
CA GLU A 106 7.24 -7.00 14.03
C GLU A 106 6.28 -6.24 13.10
N LEU A 107 6.64 -6.05 11.82
CA LEU A 107 5.77 -5.46 10.81
C LEU A 107 4.46 -6.24 10.69
N ASN A 108 4.54 -7.57 10.54
CA ASN A 108 3.37 -8.43 10.42
C ASN A 108 2.50 -8.36 11.69
N LEU A 109 3.10 -8.33 12.89
CA LEU A 109 2.37 -8.19 14.14
C LEU A 109 1.60 -6.86 14.19
N ARG A 110 2.26 -5.73 13.89
CA ARG A 110 1.61 -4.41 13.90
C ARG A 110 0.52 -4.29 12.84
N VAL A 111 0.74 -4.83 11.65
CA VAL A 111 -0.26 -4.86 10.57
C VAL A 111 -1.46 -5.72 10.96
N ASN A 112 -1.25 -6.88 11.56
CA ASN A 112 -2.33 -7.73 12.07
C ASN A 112 -3.15 -7.01 13.14
N ALA A 113 -2.51 -6.40 14.11
CA ALA A 113 -3.20 -5.66 15.17
C ALA A 113 -4.04 -4.50 14.61
N LEU A 114 -3.48 -3.73 13.68
CA LEU A 114 -4.19 -2.58 13.12
C LEU A 114 -5.33 -3.02 12.18
N SER A 115 -5.16 -4.07 11.38
CA SER A 115 -6.22 -4.61 10.51
C SER A 115 -7.38 -5.18 11.33
N SER A 116 -7.10 -5.89 12.43
CA SER A 116 -8.10 -6.36 13.38
C SER A 116 -8.86 -5.17 14.02
N TYR A 117 -8.15 -4.12 14.40
CA TYR A 117 -8.78 -2.90 14.89
C TYR A 117 -9.68 -2.23 13.82
N TYR A 118 -9.24 -2.15 12.57
CA TYR A 118 -10.05 -1.59 11.47
C TYR A 118 -11.36 -2.39 11.30
N ARG A 119 -11.31 -3.72 11.37
CA ARG A 119 -12.51 -4.55 11.32
C ARG A 119 -13.46 -4.30 12.52
N SER A 120 -12.91 -4.08 13.72
CA SER A 120 -13.72 -3.71 14.88
C SER A 120 -14.46 -2.38 14.69
N LEU A 121 -13.92 -1.48 13.84
CA LEU A 121 -14.57 -0.25 13.37
C LEU A 121 -15.53 -0.47 12.19
N LYS A 122 -15.76 -1.72 11.78
CA LYS A 122 -16.60 -2.08 10.61
C LYS A 122 -16.06 -1.55 9.28
N ILE A 123 -14.74 -1.30 9.18
CA ILE A 123 -14.08 -1.04 7.89
C ILE A 123 -14.00 -2.36 7.12
N LYS A 124 -14.37 -2.32 5.85
CA LYS A 124 -14.45 -3.50 4.98
C LYS A 124 -13.90 -3.23 3.59
N LYS A 125 -13.85 -4.27 2.76
CA LYS A 125 -13.43 -4.18 1.35
C LYS A 125 -14.11 -3.00 0.65
N GLY A 126 -13.31 -2.19 -0.06
CA GLY A 126 -13.76 -1.03 -0.81
C GLY A 126 -13.96 0.25 0.01
N ASP A 127 -13.95 0.17 1.35
CA ASP A 127 -13.96 1.38 2.18
C ASP A 127 -12.64 2.11 2.09
N VAL A 128 -12.67 3.44 2.15
CA VAL A 128 -11.46 4.25 2.01
C VAL A 128 -10.91 4.62 3.39
N VAL A 129 -9.61 4.37 3.56
CA VAL A 129 -8.78 4.81 4.69
C VAL A 129 -7.77 5.82 4.18
N VAL A 130 -7.68 7.00 4.81
CA VAL A 130 -6.73 8.03 4.38
C VAL A 130 -5.70 8.34 5.46
N GLY A 131 -4.49 8.67 5.02
CA GLY A 131 -3.39 9.10 5.87
C GLY A 131 -2.97 10.55 5.58
N TYR A 132 -2.97 11.40 6.61
CA TYR A 132 -2.29 12.69 6.58
C TYR A 132 -1.08 12.58 7.50
N LEU A 133 0.01 12.09 6.93
CA LEU A 133 1.14 11.52 7.67
C LEU A 133 2.48 11.89 7.03
N PRO A 134 3.53 12.06 7.83
CA PRO A 134 4.89 12.08 7.32
C PRO A 134 5.33 10.68 6.87
N ASN A 135 6.49 10.57 6.25
CA ASN A 135 7.07 9.29 5.83
C ASN A 135 7.66 8.56 7.05
N ILE A 136 6.81 7.94 7.85
CA ILE A 136 7.13 7.17 9.05
C ILE A 136 6.64 5.72 8.91
N ALA A 137 7.12 4.82 9.76
CA ALA A 137 6.74 3.42 9.74
C ALA A 137 5.21 3.21 9.84
N ASP A 138 4.53 3.99 10.65
CA ASP A 138 3.07 3.92 10.82
C ASP A 138 2.29 4.22 9.53
N THR A 139 2.87 4.98 8.59
CA THR A 139 2.27 5.22 7.26
C THR A 139 2.24 3.92 6.45
N ILE A 140 3.35 3.19 6.43
CA ILE A 140 3.45 1.89 5.74
C ILE A 140 2.56 0.86 6.42
N ILE A 141 2.58 0.77 7.75
CA ILE A 141 1.76 -0.16 8.53
C ILE A 141 0.26 0.10 8.28
N SER A 142 -0.17 1.37 8.24
CA SER A 142 -1.55 1.75 7.98
C SER A 142 -2.02 1.40 6.57
N PHE A 143 -1.14 1.59 5.57
CA PHE A 143 -1.37 1.15 4.20
C PHE A 143 -1.54 -0.37 4.12
N LEU A 144 -0.60 -1.13 4.69
CA LEU A 144 -0.63 -2.59 4.65
C LEU A 144 -1.83 -3.17 5.42
N ALA A 145 -2.21 -2.56 6.55
CA ALA A 145 -3.42 -2.94 7.29
C ALA A 145 -4.70 -2.71 6.47
N SER A 146 -4.76 -1.61 5.70
CA SER A 146 -5.86 -1.35 4.77
C SER A 146 -5.91 -2.40 3.66
N ALA A 147 -4.77 -2.69 3.03
CA ALA A 147 -4.65 -3.72 2.01
C ALA A 147 -5.11 -5.10 2.52
N LYS A 148 -4.70 -5.48 3.75
CA LYS A 148 -5.04 -6.77 4.36
C LYS A 148 -6.54 -7.03 4.43
N ILE A 149 -7.34 -6.02 4.66
CA ILE A 149 -8.81 -6.13 4.74
C ILE A 149 -9.52 -5.81 3.42
N GLY A 150 -8.75 -5.48 2.36
CA GLY A 150 -9.28 -5.07 1.05
C GLY A 150 -9.86 -3.64 1.04
N ALA A 151 -9.49 -2.81 2.01
CA ALA A 151 -9.82 -1.39 2.01
C ALA A 151 -8.84 -0.62 1.12
N VAL A 152 -9.29 0.51 0.59
CA VAL A 152 -8.53 1.36 -0.33
C VAL A 152 -7.74 2.39 0.48
N TRP A 153 -6.43 2.49 0.22
CA TRP A 153 -5.56 3.48 0.86
C TRP A 153 -5.40 4.74 0.03
N SER A 154 -5.29 5.89 0.69
CA SER A 154 -4.74 7.10 0.07
C SER A 154 -4.02 7.94 1.11
N SER A 155 -2.99 8.68 0.72
CA SER A 155 -2.27 9.54 1.66
C SER A 155 -1.89 10.89 1.03
N CYS A 156 -1.79 11.88 1.91
CA CYS A 156 -1.21 13.17 1.62
C CYS A 156 0.02 13.39 2.50
N SER A 157 1.03 14.03 1.92
CA SER A 157 2.24 14.43 2.65
C SER A 157 1.91 15.47 3.71
N SER A 158 2.71 15.50 4.76
CA SER A 158 2.60 16.39 5.92
C SER A 158 2.68 17.87 5.58
N ASP A 159 3.43 18.21 4.54
CA ASP A 159 3.66 19.59 4.08
C ASP A 159 2.48 20.19 3.31
N PHE A 160 1.48 19.36 2.96
CA PHE A 160 0.29 19.86 2.29
C PHE A 160 -0.56 20.71 3.23
N GLY A 161 -0.90 21.94 2.79
CA GLY A 161 -1.86 22.80 3.50
C GLY A 161 -3.27 22.20 3.48
N ALA A 162 -4.13 22.69 4.40
CA ALA A 162 -5.50 22.19 4.57
C ALA A 162 -6.29 22.10 3.26
N LYS A 163 -6.22 23.13 2.41
CA LYS A 163 -6.91 23.15 1.11
C LYS A 163 -6.48 22.00 0.22
N ALA A 164 -5.17 21.75 0.11
CA ALA A 164 -4.64 20.69 -0.74
C ALA A 164 -5.05 19.29 -0.26
N VAL A 165 -5.17 19.07 1.05
CA VAL A 165 -5.68 17.82 1.64
C VAL A 165 -7.19 17.67 1.39
N ILE A 166 -7.96 18.73 1.59
CA ILE A 166 -9.42 18.75 1.34
C ILE A 166 -9.73 18.45 -0.12
N ASP A 167 -9.04 19.12 -1.07
CA ASP A 167 -9.23 18.96 -2.50
C ASP A 167 -9.01 17.50 -2.98
N ARG A 168 -8.23 16.73 -2.23
CA ARG A 168 -7.96 15.31 -2.50
C ARG A 168 -8.95 14.40 -1.78
N PHE A 169 -9.00 14.49 -0.48
CA PHE A 169 -9.74 13.51 0.33
C PHE A 169 -11.26 13.66 0.25
N SER A 170 -11.80 14.85 -0.06
CA SER A 170 -13.24 15.02 -0.30
C SER A 170 -13.76 14.19 -1.46
N GLN A 171 -12.91 13.92 -2.48
CA GLN A 171 -13.27 13.07 -3.62
C GLN A 171 -13.42 11.59 -3.23
N LEU A 172 -12.79 11.15 -2.13
CA LEU A 172 -12.69 9.75 -1.73
C LEU A 172 -13.74 9.32 -0.69
N LYS A 173 -14.38 10.26 0.01
CA LYS A 173 -15.34 10.00 1.09
C LYS A 173 -14.81 8.99 2.13
N PRO A 174 -13.69 9.29 2.81
CA PRO A 174 -13.02 8.34 3.69
C PRO A 174 -13.86 8.00 4.92
N LYS A 175 -13.83 6.74 5.36
CA LYS A 175 -14.43 6.30 6.63
C LYS A 175 -13.49 6.44 7.81
N LEU A 176 -12.18 6.35 7.56
CA LEU A 176 -11.15 6.43 8.58
C LEU A 176 -10.03 7.35 8.10
N MET A 177 -9.51 8.17 9.01
CA MET A 177 -8.37 9.04 8.79
C MET A 177 -7.29 8.75 9.84
N ILE A 178 -6.06 8.55 9.40
CA ILE A 178 -4.89 8.44 10.26
C ILE A 178 -4.14 9.77 10.17
N VAL A 179 -3.75 10.33 11.30
CA VAL A 179 -3.03 11.60 11.34
C VAL A 179 -1.91 11.56 12.38
N ALA A 180 -0.77 12.14 12.04
CA ALA A 180 0.29 12.36 13.01
C ALA A 180 -0.03 13.59 13.88
N ASP A 181 0.54 13.68 15.07
CA ASP A 181 0.48 14.86 15.92
C ASP A 181 1.35 15.99 15.39
N HIS A 182 2.54 15.66 14.87
CA HIS A 182 3.51 16.60 14.33
C HIS A 182 4.45 15.93 13.33
N TYR A 183 5.26 16.73 12.65
CA TYR A 183 6.40 16.29 11.86
C TYR A 183 7.56 17.28 12.01
N PHE A 184 8.75 16.86 11.59
CA PHE A 184 9.91 17.74 11.48
C PHE A 184 10.20 18.05 10.02
N TYR A 185 10.59 19.26 9.75
CA TYR A 185 11.10 19.68 8.44
C TYR A 185 12.13 20.79 8.63
N ASN A 186 13.33 20.60 8.08
CA ASN A 186 14.46 21.50 8.21
C ASN A 186 14.75 21.90 9.67
N GLY A 187 14.77 20.91 10.57
CA GLY A 187 15.01 21.08 12.00
C GLY A 187 13.87 21.74 12.79
N LYS A 188 12.76 22.09 12.15
CA LYS A 188 11.60 22.72 12.80
C LYS A 188 10.45 21.74 12.99
N LYS A 189 9.78 21.86 14.15
CA LYS A 189 8.58 21.08 14.47
C LYS A 189 7.32 21.78 13.94
N PHE A 190 6.45 21.04 13.23
CA PHE A 190 5.16 21.51 12.73
C PHE A 190 4.03 20.63 13.25
N GLU A 191 2.95 21.23 13.73
CA GLU A 191 1.80 20.53 14.30
C GLU A 191 0.60 20.52 13.34
N TYR A 192 -0.12 19.41 13.31
CA TYR A 192 -1.32 19.23 12.46
C TYR A 192 -2.60 19.81 13.07
N SER A 193 -2.63 20.03 14.38
CA SER A 193 -3.83 20.35 15.15
C SER A 193 -4.65 21.52 14.61
N LYS A 194 -3.99 22.57 14.12
CA LYS A 194 -4.62 23.79 13.61
C LYS A 194 -5.55 23.53 12.41
N ASN A 195 -5.19 22.63 11.53
CA ASN A 195 -5.89 22.37 10.27
C ASN A 195 -6.83 21.16 10.34
N LEU A 196 -6.64 20.28 11.32
CA LEU A 196 -7.33 19.00 11.38
C LEU A 196 -8.85 19.12 11.48
N ARG A 197 -9.35 20.07 12.29
CA ARG A 197 -10.80 20.30 12.44
C ARG A 197 -11.43 20.72 11.11
N GLN A 198 -10.81 21.67 10.41
CA GLN A 198 -11.25 22.15 9.10
C GLN A 198 -11.23 21.02 8.06
N ILE A 199 -10.14 20.26 7.97
CA ILE A 199 -10.02 19.15 7.04
C ILE A 199 -11.15 18.15 7.29
N ARG A 200 -11.31 17.67 8.52
CA ARG A 200 -12.32 16.67 8.88
C ARG A 200 -13.75 17.09 8.50
N SER A 201 -14.13 18.31 8.82
CA SER A 201 -15.49 18.82 8.51
C SER A 201 -15.79 18.84 7.01
N LYS A 202 -14.78 19.06 6.18
CA LYS A 202 -14.93 19.14 4.71
C LYS A 202 -14.83 17.78 3.99
N ILE A 203 -14.31 16.74 4.65
CA ILE A 203 -14.17 15.39 4.06
C ILE A 203 -15.16 14.37 4.63
N GLY A 204 -16.23 14.82 5.30
CA GLY A 204 -17.30 13.95 5.82
C GLY A 204 -17.11 13.47 7.26
N ASN A 205 -16.27 14.14 8.06
CA ASN A 205 -16.00 13.81 9.47
C ASN A 205 -15.62 12.34 9.72
N PRO A 206 -14.66 11.76 8.99
CA PRO A 206 -14.25 10.36 9.20
C PRO A 206 -13.79 10.16 10.65
N LYS A 207 -13.94 8.91 11.14
CA LYS A 207 -13.27 8.53 12.39
C LYS A 207 -11.78 8.81 12.25
N THR A 208 -11.14 9.32 13.29
CA THR A 208 -9.74 9.71 13.25
C THR A 208 -8.95 8.93 14.29
N LEU A 209 -7.81 8.37 13.88
CA LEU A 209 -6.80 7.78 14.75
C LEU A 209 -5.54 8.64 14.71
N LYS A 210 -4.93 8.83 15.86
CA LYS A 210 -3.72 9.63 16.00
C LYS A 210 -2.49 8.74 16.19
N THR A 211 -1.42 9.10 15.49
CA THR A 211 -0.08 8.62 15.80
C THR A 211 0.84 9.77 16.12
N SER A 212 2.00 9.46 16.69
CA SER A 212 3.04 10.44 16.98
C SER A 212 4.22 10.26 16.06
N TYR A 213 4.89 11.34 15.73
CA TYR A 213 6.19 11.24 15.08
C TYR A 213 7.12 10.33 15.93
N PRO A 214 7.90 9.44 15.34
CA PRO A 214 8.68 8.46 16.08
C PRO A 214 9.57 9.08 17.16
N CYS A 215 9.49 8.52 18.37
CA CYS A 215 10.24 8.94 19.54
C CYS A 215 10.39 7.75 20.51
N LYS A 216 11.36 7.83 21.43
CA LYS A 216 11.73 6.75 22.36
C LYS A 216 10.55 6.17 23.14
N ASN A 217 9.57 6.99 23.53
CA ASN A 217 8.43 6.60 24.36
C ASN A 217 7.10 6.87 23.66
N ASN A 218 6.91 6.38 22.43
CA ASN A 218 5.69 6.59 21.70
C ASN A 218 4.48 5.91 22.38
N ARG A 219 3.50 6.73 22.81
CA ARG A 219 2.24 6.32 23.45
C ARG A 219 1.00 6.70 22.64
N SER A 220 1.15 6.89 21.35
CA SER A 220 0.04 7.22 20.46
C SER A 220 -1.07 6.17 20.46
N GLU A 221 -2.23 6.51 19.88
CA GLU A 221 -3.35 5.57 19.75
C GLU A 221 -2.95 4.33 18.95
N LEU A 222 -2.18 4.49 17.84
CA LEU A 222 -1.70 3.36 17.05
C LEU A 222 -0.80 2.44 17.87
N HIS A 223 0.15 3.00 18.63
CA HIS A 223 1.04 2.18 19.48
C HIS A 223 0.31 1.46 20.60
N ARG A 224 -0.77 2.02 21.13
CA ARG A 224 -1.64 1.31 22.08
C ARG A 224 -2.36 0.15 21.41
N ILE A 225 -2.81 0.30 20.16
CA ILE A 225 -3.43 -0.78 19.38
C ILE A 225 -2.42 -1.90 19.14
N TYR A 226 -1.18 -1.59 18.72
CA TYR A 226 -0.13 -2.59 18.49
C TYR A 226 0.21 -3.42 19.72
N ARG A 227 0.12 -2.85 20.93
CA ARG A 227 0.40 -3.53 22.20
C ARG A 227 -0.80 -4.27 22.80
N ASN A 228 -2.00 -4.04 22.29
CA ASN A 228 -3.21 -4.63 22.83
C ASN A 228 -3.43 -6.05 22.29
N LYS A 229 -3.19 -7.05 23.13
CA LYS A 229 -3.33 -8.48 22.81
C LYS A 229 -4.69 -8.85 22.21
N LYS A 230 -5.75 -8.09 22.49
CA LYS A 230 -7.08 -8.28 21.88
C LYS A 230 -7.03 -8.23 20.35
N TYR A 231 -6.11 -7.48 19.76
CA TYR A 231 -5.98 -7.28 18.32
C TYR A 231 -4.88 -8.15 17.70
N HIS A 232 -4.17 -8.97 18.50
CA HIS A 232 -3.11 -9.87 17.99
C HIS A 232 -3.67 -11.16 17.38
N LEU A 233 -4.96 -11.22 17.09
CA LEU A 233 -5.58 -12.36 16.43
C LEU A 233 -5.02 -12.50 15.02
N GLU A 234 -4.59 -13.69 14.67
CA GLU A 234 -4.16 -14.01 13.32
C GLU A 234 -5.39 -14.08 12.40
N GLU A 235 -5.65 -12.98 11.74
CA GLU A 235 -6.78 -12.89 10.82
C GLU A 235 -6.33 -13.16 9.39
N LYS A 236 -7.13 -13.97 8.68
CA LYS A 236 -6.88 -14.26 7.26
C LYS A 236 -6.95 -12.98 6.43
N THR A 237 -5.96 -12.84 5.55
CA THR A 237 -5.92 -11.78 4.55
C THR A 237 -7.11 -11.92 3.60
N LYS A 238 -7.83 -10.82 3.38
CA LYS A 238 -8.97 -10.79 2.47
C LYS A 238 -8.47 -10.89 1.03
N LEU A 239 -8.83 -11.96 0.34
CA LEU A 239 -8.63 -12.05 -1.09
C LEU A 239 -9.55 -11.06 -1.81
N VAL A 240 -9.00 -10.39 -2.80
CA VAL A 240 -9.67 -9.40 -3.65
C VAL A 240 -9.35 -9.67 -5.10
N ASP A 241 -10.11 -9.13 -6.03
CA ASP A 241 -9.74 -9.23 -7.44
C ASP A 241 -8.47 -8.42 -7.71
N PHE A 242 -7.62 -8.91 -8.62
CA PHE A 242 -6.36 -8.26 -8.99
C PHE A 242 -6.56 -6.78 -9.38
N ASN A 243 -7.69 -6.47 -10.01
CA ASN A 243 -8.03 -5.12 -10.44
C ASN A 243 -8.85 -4.31 -9.42
N ASP A 244 -9.13 -4.87 -8.22
CA ASP A 244 -9.75 -4.10 -7.15
C ASP A 244 -8.80 -2.99 -6.66
N PRO A 245 -9.33 -1.81 -6.32
CA PRO A 245 -8.51 -0.70 -5.85
C PRO A 245 -7.70 -1.05 -4.60
N LEU A 246 -6.37 -0.91 -4.68
CA LEU A 246 -5.45 -1.01 -3.57
C LEU A 246 -5.18 0.37 -2.96
N TYR A 247 -4.82 1.34 -3.81
CA TYR A 247 -4.59 2.72 -3.37
C TYR A 247 -4.94 3.75 -4.45
N VAL A 248 -5.18 4.98 -3.99
CA VAL A 248 -5.43 6.14 -4.85
C VAL A 248 -4.34 7.17 -4.64
N LEU A 249 -3.64 7.52 -5.71
CA LEU A 249 -2.72 8.63 -5.80
C LEU A 249 -3.39 9.83 -6.50
N PHE A 250 -2.73 10.98 -6.41
CA PHE A 250 -3.21 12.19 -7.07
C PHE A 250 -2.13 12.79 -7.96
N SER A 251 -2.49 13.08 -9.20
CA SER A 251 -1.64 13.91 -10.07
C SER A 251 -1.95 15.39 -9.83
N SER A 252 -0.90 16.23 -9.85
CA SER A 252 -1.07 17.67 -9.96
C SER A 252 -1.57 17.98 -11.36
N GLY A 253 -2.89 18.18 -11.53
CA GLY A 253 -3.43 18.69 -12.77
C GLY A 253 -2.96 20.14 -13.01
N THR A 254 -2.63 20.49 -14.25
CA THR A 254 -2.28 21.87 -14.62
C THR A 254 -3.47 22.81 -14.50
N THR A 255 -4.69 22.29 -14.43
CA THR A 255 -5.94 23.05 -14.36
C THR A 255 -6.96 22.32 -13.47
N GLY A 256 -7.31 22.90 -12.32
CA GLY A 256 -8.40 22.44 -11.47
C GLY A 256 -7.99 21.49 -10.34
N LEU A 257 -8.94 20.67 -9.89
CA LEU A 257 -8.73 19.71 -8.81
C LEU A 257 -7.75 18.61 -9.19
N PRO A 258 -6.94 18.10 -8.21
CA PRO A 258 -6.09 16.95 -8.43
C PRO A 258 -6.89 15.75 -8.94
N LYS A 259 -6.35 15.06 -9.96
CA LYS A 259 -7.00 13.87 -10.55
C LYS A 259 -6.64 12.62 -9.75
N CYS A 260 -7.63 11.81 -9.42
CA CYS A 260 -7.44 10.50 -8.79
C CYS A 260 -6.86 9.50 -9.80
N ILE A 261 -5.79 8.82 -9.39
CA ILE A 261 -5.17 7.70 -10.13
C ILE A 261 -5.27 6.48 -9.23
N THR A 262 -6.11 5.53 -9.63
CA THR A 262 -6.36 4.31 -8.86
C THR A 262 -5.47 3.18 -9.39
N HIS A 263 -4.83 2.44 -8.48
CA HIS A 263 -4.06 1.24 -8.78
C HIS A 263 -4.70 0.03 -8.12
N GLY A 264 -4.64 -1.13 -8.81
CA GLY A 264 -5.06 -2.42 -8.27
C GLY A 264 -4.00 -3.11 -7.40
N HIS A 265 -4.34 -4.30 -6.92
CA HIS A 265 -3.49 -5.16 -6.09
C HIS A 265 -2.32 -5.79 -6.81
#